data_f61ba2bd75af39fac9bf6b169da2e11c
#
_entry.id   f61ba2bd75af39fac9bf6b169da2e11c
#
_cell.length_a   1.000
_cell.length_b   1.000
_cell.length_c   1.000
_cell.angle_alpha   90.00
_cell.angle_beta   90.00
_cell.angle_gamma   90.00
#
_symmetry.space_group_name_H-M   'P 1'
#
loop_
_entity.id
_entity.type
_entity.pdbx_description
1 polymer ?
#
loop_
_entity_poly.entity_id
_entity_poly.type
_entity_poly.pdbx_seq_one_letter_code
_entity_poly.pdbx_strand_id
1 'polypeptide(L)'
;MTIQSRLGKSDTRPRFILRVIIVSNLINAKDLEFLLYDVFQAEQLTELSFYQDHDKTTFDGVIATSAKIATDYFLPHNAKADSNEPQFDGESVTTIPEVKEAWQHYSQSGLLAARHRYNDGGMQLPAIIHTACVSYFMSANPSTSGYPFLTSAAANLINAFASDEHKKKYLPAMFDGRFSGTMAMTEPDVGS
;
A
#
# COMPACT_ATOMS: atom_id res chain seq x y z
N MET A 1 -36.64 -57.35 -21.62
CA MET A 1 -37.03 -55.96 -21.44
C MET A 1 -35.81 -55.17 -21.02
N THR A 2 -35.15 -54.49 -21.97
CA THR A 2 -33.77 -53.97 -21.93
C THR A 2 -33.83 -52.48 -21.70
N ILE A 3 -33.20 -52.01 -20.63
CA ILE A 3 -33.01 -50.59 -20.38
C ILE A 3 -31.53 -50.27 -20.46
N GLN A 4 -31.15 -49.59 -21.57
CA GLN A 4 -29.81 -49.09 -21.82
C GLN A 4 -29.49 -47.90 -20.94
N SER A 5 -28.37 -47.98 -20.22
CA SER A 5 -27.72 -46.89 -19.51
C SER A 5 -27.08 -45.94 -20.47
N ARG A 6 -27.49 -44.68 -20.48
CA ARG A 6 -26.78 -43.58 -21.17
C ARG A 6 -25.68 -43.06 -20.24
N LEU A 7 -24.44 -43.33 -20.60
CA LEU A 7 -23.27 -42.69 -20.05
C LEU A 7 -23.26 -41.20 -20.42
N GLY A 8 -23.30 -40.34 -19.41
CA GLY A 8 -23.16 -38.92 -19.54
C GLY A 8 -21.74 -38.55 -19.99
N LYS A 9 -21.62 -37.83 -21.10
CA LYS A 9 -20.36 -37.24 -21.55
C LYS A 9 -19.92 -36.18 -20.53
N SER A 10 -18.71 -36.34 -19.99
CA SER A 10 -18.04 -35.31 -19.19
C SER A 10 -17.82 -34.06 -20.04
N ASP A 11 -18.40 -32.94 -19.62
CA ASP A 11 -18.19 -31.63 -20.24
C ASP A 11 -16.79 -31.14 -19.87
N THR A 12 -15.84 -31.33 -20.76
CA THR A 12 -14.44 -30.89 -20.64
C THR A 12 -14.22 -29.50 -21.23
N ARG A 13 -15.17 -28.61 -21.14
CA ARG A 13 -14.93 -27.22 -21.53
C ARG A 13 -13.98 -26.55 -20.54
N PRO A 14 -12.90 -25.89 -21.02
CA PRO A 14 -12.03 -25.15 -20.12
C PRO A 14 -12.86 -24.08 -19.43
N ARG A 15 -12.91 -24.14 -18.11
CA ARG A 15 -13.41 -23.04 -17.30
C ARG A 15 -12.47 -21.87 -17.53
N PHE A 16 -12.84 -20.95 -18.41
CA PHE A 16 -12.28 -19.62 -18.42
C PHE A 16 -12.54 -19.02 -17.04
N ILE A 17 -11.51 -18.98 -16.20
CA ILE A 17 -11.50 -18.16 -15.00
C ILE A 17 -11.58 -16.74 -15.55
N LEU A 18 -12.79 -16.17 -15.51
CA LEU A 18 -12.99 -14.75 -15.77
C LEU A 18 -12.19 -14.05 -14.66
N ARG A 19 -10.98 -13.61 -15.00
CA ARG A 19 -10.26 -12.65 -14.17
C ARG A 19 -11.17 -11.43 -14.13
N VAL A 20 -11.90 -11.26 -13.04
CA VAL A 20 -12.59 -10.01 -12.73
C VAL A 20 -11.47 -9.01 -12.57
N ILE A 21 -11.13 -8.30 -13.64
CA ILE A 21 -10.32 -7.10 -13.56
C ILE A 21 -11.23 -6.13 -12.80
N ILE A 22 -10.96 -5.98 -11.49
CA ILE A 22 -11.52 -4.87 -10.73
C ILE A 22 -10.85 -3.64 -11.36
N VAL A 23 -11.54 -3.03 -12.30
CA VAL A 23 -11.13 -1.72 -12.84
C VAL A 23 -11.37 -0.75 -11.70
N SER A 24 -10.35 -0.53 -10.90
CA SER A 24 -10.32 0.58 -9.95
C SER A 24 -10.38 1.84 -10.81
N ASN A 25 -11.42 2.66 -10.66
CA ASN A 25 -11.52 3.96 -11.33
C ASN A 25 -10.50 4.98 -10.81
N LEU A 26 -9.64 4.58 -9.87
CA LEU A 26 -8.64 5.45 -9.26
C LEU A 26 -7.47 5.74 -10.20
N ILE A 27 -6.96 4.70 -10.85
CA ILE A 27 -5.83 4.77 -11.79
C ILE A 27 -6.14 3.87 -12.97
N ASN A 28 -5.79 4.31 -14.18
CA ASN A 28 -5.83 3.45 -15.35
C ASN A 28 -4.72 2.39 -15.24
N ALA A 29 -5.10 1.15 -14.93
CA ALA A 29 -4.16 0.07 -14.71
C ALA A 29 -3.30 -0.25 -15.94
N LYS A 30 -3.84 -0.07 -17.17
CA LYS A 30 -3.08 -0.31 -18.42
C LYS A 30 -2.00 0.74 -18.62
N ASP A 31 -2.31 2.01 -18.34
CA ASP A 31 -1.34 3.09 -18.45
C ASP A 31 -0.23 2.93 -17.41
N LEU A 32 -0.60 2.52 -16.19
CA LEU A 32 0.38 2.22 -15.15
C LEU A 32 1.28 1.05 -15.52
N GLU A 33 0.72 -0.05 -16.04
CA GLU A 33 1.46 -1.21 -16.50
C GLU A 33 2.45 -0.83 -17.62
N PHE A 34 1.97 -0.08 -18.62
CA PHE A 34 2.80 0.46 -19.71
C PHE A 34 3.96 1.32 -19.18
N LEU A 35 3.68 2.26 -18.27
CA LEU A 35 4.72 3.09 -17.68
C LEU A 35 5.76 2.26 -16.93
N LEU A 36 5.32 1.33 -16.08
CA LEU A 36 6.24 0.54 -15.26
C LEU A 36 7.11 -0.40 -16.09
N TYR A 37 6.55 -1.10 -17.06
CA TYR A 37 7.25 -2.20 -17.72
C TYR A 37 7.78 -1.86 -19.11
N ASP A 38 7.05 -1.08 -19.90
CA ASP A 38 7.51 -0.71 -21.25
C ASP A 38 8.40 0.55 -21.22
N VAL A 39 8.03 1.56 -20.41
CA VAL A 39 8.78 2.82 -20.37
C VAL A 39 9.94 2.75 -19.39
N PHE A 40 9.67 2.42 -18.12
CA PHE A 40 10.69 2.41 -17.06
C PHE A 40 11.40 1.07 -16.90
N GLN A 41 10.94 0.02 -17.56
CA GLN A 41 11.55 -1.32 -17.53
C GLN A 41 11.81 -1.80 -16.09
N ALA A 42 10.83 -1.57 -15.18
CA ALA A 42 10.99 -1.82 -13.75
C ALA A 42 11.37 -3.27 -13.41
N GLU A 43 11.05 -4.23 -14.28
CA GLU A 43 11.43 -5.61 -14.12
C GLU A 43 12.95 -5.83 -14.15
N GLN A 44 13.72 -5.02 -14.89
CA GLN A 44 15.19 -5.11 -14.92
C GLN A 44 15.82 -4.83 -13.55
N LEU A 45 15.12 -4.17 -12.63
CA LEU A 45 15.62 -3.97 -11.26
C LEU A 45 15.86 -5.31 -10.54
N THR A 46 15.17 -6.37 -10.92
CA THR A 46 15.35 -7.71 -10.34
C THR A 46 16.70 -8.36 -10.69
N GLU A 47 17.41 -7.83 -11.69
CA GLU A 47 18.79 -8.24 -12.02
C GLU A 47 19.81 -7.73 -10.98
N LEU A 48 19.44 -6.70 -10.21
CA LEU A 48 20.27 -6.20 -9.12
C LEU A 48 20.13 -7.12 -7.89
N SER A 49 21.25 -7.51 -7.29
CA SER A 49 21.29 -8.42 -6.14
C SER A 49 20.41 -7.98 -4.97
N PHE A 50 20.18 -6.69 -4.82
CA PHE A 50 19.31 -6.15 -3.77
C PHE A 50 17.82 -6.48 -3.99
N TYR A 51 17.39 -6.68 -5.23
CA TYR A 51 15.99 -6.93 -5.61
C TYR A 51 15.77 -8.32 -6.22
N GLN A 52 16.78 -9.18 -6.22
CA GLN A 52 16.76 -10.50 -6.89
C GLN A 52 15.66 -11.46 -6.40
N ASP A 53 15.11 -11.21 -5.21
CA ASP A 53 14.04 -12.03 -4.62
C ASP A 53 12.65 -11.61 -5.12
N HIS A 54 12.59 -10.58 -5.97
CA HIS A 54 11.37 -10.10 -6.59
C HIS A 54 11.28 -10.54 -8.06
N ASP A 55 10.06 -10.51 -8.57
CA ASP A 55 9.72 -10.69 -9.97
C ASP A 55 8.52 -9.80 -10.35
N LYS A 56 8.17 -9.78 -11.64
CA LYS A 56 6.97 -9.05 -12.11
C LYS A 56 5.71 -9.48 -11.38
N THR A 57 5.58 -10.77 -11.06
CA THR A 57 4.40 -11.32 -10.36
C THR A 57 4.28 -10.72 -8.97
N THR A 58 5.39 -10.60 -8.25
CA THR A 58 5.47 -9.96 -6.93
C THR A 58 5.08 -8.49 -7.01
N PHE A 59 5.61 -7.76 -8.00
CA PHE A 59 5.28 -6.35 -8.24
C PHE A 59 3.80 -6.16 -8.54
N ASP A 60 3.25 -6.93 -9.47
CA ASP A 60 1.84 -6.89 -9.82
C ASP A 60 0.94 -7.23 -8.62
N GLY A 61 1.36 -8.19 -7.79
CA GLY A 61 0.64 -8.62 -6.60
C GLY A 61 0.53 -7.52 -5.54
N VAL A 62 1.62 -6.80 -5.25
CA VAL A 62 1.60 -5.71 -4.28
C VAL A 62 0.83 -4.50 -4.79
N ILE A 63 0.91 -4.18 -6.09
CA ILE A 63 0.13 -3.12 -6.72
C ILE A 63 -1.37 -3.45 -6.66
N ALA A 64 -1.76 -4.68 -7.00
CA ALA A 64 -3.16 -5.13 -6.94
C ALA A 64 -3.71 -5.10 -5.51
N THR A 65 -2.91 -5.51 -4.52
CA THR A 65 -3.27 -5.43 -3.10
C THR A 65 -3.49 -3.97 -2.68
N SER A 66 -2.60 -3.07 -3.07
CA SER A 66 -2.70 -1.64 -2.79
C SER A 66 -3.95 -1.03 -3.42
N ALA A 67 -4.22 -1.34 -4.70
CA ALA A 67 -5.44 -0.92 -5.39
C ALA A 67 -6.70 -1.36 -4.67
N LYS A 68 -6.73 -2.61 -4.19
CA LYS A 68 -7.87 -3.16 -3.45
C LYS A 68 -8.06 -2.45 -2.10
N ILE A 69 -7.02 -2.31 -1.30
CA ILE A 69 -7.10 -1.62 0.01
C ILE A 69 -7.52 -0.15 -0.19
N ALA A 70 -6.96 0.55 -1.17
CA ALA A 70 -7.32 1.93 -1.48
C ALA A 70 -8.80 2.06 -1.87
N THR A 71 -9.31 1.13 -2.69
CA THR A 71 -10.70 1.14 -3.14
C THR A 71 -11.67 0.78 -2.01
N ASP A 72 -11.34 -0.22 -1.20
CA ASP A 72 -12.27 -0.75 -0.20
C ASP A 72 -12.30 0.09 1.09
N TYR A 73 -11.16 0.68 1.48
CA TYR A 73 -11.02 1.31 2.80
C TYR A 73 -10.70 2.81 2.77
N PHE A 74 -10.10 3.34 1.69
CA PHE A 74 -9.75 4.75 1.60
C PHE A 74 -10.79 5.55 0.82
N LEU A 75 -11.17 5.08 -0.36
CA LEU A 75 -12.11 5.76 -1.23
C LEU A 75 -13.48 6.03 -0.59
N PRO A 76 -14.11 5.07 0.14
CA PRO A 76 -15.50 5.23 0.58
C PRO A 76 -15.71 6.39 1.56
N HIS A 77 -14.68 6.80 2.30
CA HIS A 77 -14.81 7.86 3.28
C HIS A 77 -14.14 9.19 2.89
N ASN A 78 -13.66 9.34 1.65
CA ASN A 78 -12.94 10.55 1.24
C ASN A 78 -13.80 11.82 1.44
N ALA A 79 -15.01 11.86 0.91
CA ALA A 79 -15.91 13.00 1.08
C ALA A 79 -16.34 13.22 2.54
N LYS A 80 -16.49 12.14 3.32
CA LYS A 80 -16.81 12.22 4.73
C LYS A 80 -15.64 12.78 5.54
N ALA A 81 -14.41 12.38 5.24
CA ALA A 81 -13.21 12.91 5.90
C ALA A 81 -13.02 14.39 5.63
N ASP A 82 -13.27 14.84 4.40
CA ASP A 82 -13.22 16.25 4.02
C ASP A 82 -14.24 17.12 4.76
N SER A 83 -15.45 16.58 4.97
CA SER A 83 -16.51 17.28 5.68
C SER A 83 -16.44 17.20 7.21
N ASN A 84 -15.57 16.36 7.75
CA ASN A 84 -15.40 16.13 9.19
C ASN A 84 -13.92 16.17 9.55
N GLU A 85 -13.40 17.38 9.66
CA GLU A 85 -12.00 17.60 10.03
C GLU A 85 -11.68 17.00 11.42
N PRO A 86 -10.43 16.58 11.63
CA PRO A 86 -9.97 16.15 12.95
C PRO A 86 -10.22 17.23 14.02
N GLN A 87 -10.75 16.82 15.17
CA GLN A 87 -11.06 17.72 16.26
C GLN A 87 -10.09 17.53 17.42
N PHE A 88 -9.51 18.60 17.92
CA PHE A 88 -8.62 18.61 19.09
C PHE A 88 -9.37 19.18 20.29
N ASP A 89 -9.46 18.42 21.38
CA ASP A 89 -10.16 18.82 22.62
C ASP A 89 -9.25 19.43 23.70
N GLY A 90 -7.95 19.58 23.40
CA GLY A 90 -6.92 20.05 24.33
C GLY A 90 -5.98 18.92 24.83
N GLU A 91 -6.37 17.67 24.69
CA GLU A 91 -5.58 16.49 25.09
C GLU A 91 -5.43 15.47 23.95
N SER A 92 -6.48 15.26 23.19
CA SER A 92 -6.54 14.22 22.15
C SER A 92 -7.11 14.74 20.83
N VAL A 93 -6.79 14.01 19.75
CA VAL A 93 -7.35 14.27 18.42
C VAL A 93 -8.35 13.17 18.09
N THR A 94 -9.58 13.57 17.77
CA THR A 94 -10.63 12.67 17.30
C THR A 94 -10.78 12.76 15.79
N THR A 95 -10.78 11.62 15.12
CA THR A 95 -11.06 11.48 13.68
C THR A 95 -12.31 10.63 13.47
N ILE A 96 -12.83 10.61 12.23
CA ILE A 96 -13.88 9.67 11.88
C ILE A 96 -13.37 8.21 11.99
N PRO A 97 -14.22 7.24 12.38
CA PRO A 97 -13.77 5.85 12.64
C PRO A 97 -13.12 5.17 11.44
N GLU A 98 -13.53 5.52 10.23
CA GLU A 98 -13.02 4.94 8.98
C GLU A 98 -11.53 5.21 8.76
N VAL A 99 -10.99 6.31 9.29
CA VAL A 99 -9.56 6.62 9.25
C VAL A 99 -8.75 5.54 9.98
N LYS A 100 -9.23 5.11 11.15
CA LYS A 100 -8.58 4.05 11.92
C LYS A 100 -8.64 2.71 11.21
N GLU A 101 -9.76 2.39 10.60
CA GLU A 101 -9.93 1.15 9.83
C GLU A 101 -8.99 1.12 8.62
N ALA A 102 -8.95 2.20 7.84
CA ALA A 102 -8.03 2.35 6.72
C ALA A 102 -6.55 2.22 7.15
N TRP A 103 -6.17 2.86 8.26
CA TRP A 103 -4.84 2.73 8.84
C TRP A 103 -4.49 1.29 9.19
N GLN A 104 -5.42 0.55 9.81
CA GLN A 104 -5.20 -0.86 10.16
C GLN A 104 -4.94 -1.72 8.93
N HIS A 105 -5.75 -1.58 7.87
CA HIS A 105 -5.55 -2.33 6.64
C HIS A 105 -4.26 -1.96 5.93
N TYR A 106 -3.88 -0.68 5.91
CA TYR A 106 -2.62 -0.24 5.35
C TYR A 106 -1.42 -0.82 6.11
N SER A 107 -1.40 -0.71 7.45
CA SER A 107 -0.29 -1.21 8.27
C SER A 107 -0.16 -2.74 8.18
N GLN A 108 -1.26 -3.48 8.18
CA GLN A 108 -1.27 -4.93 8.03
C GLN A 108 -0.78 -5.42 6.66
N SER A 109 -0.83 -4.58 5.63
CA SER A 109 -0.29 -4.91 4.31
C SER A 109 1.24 -4.91 4.24
N GLY A 110 1.92 -4.39 5.26
CA GLY A 110 3.38 -4.25 5.29
C GLY A 110 3.92 -3.04 4.51
N LEU A 111 3.05 -2.23 3.89
CA LEU A 111 3.47 -1.11 3.05
C LEU A 111 4.22 -0.01 3.81
N LEU A 112 4.06 0.10 5.14
CA LEU A 112 4.83 1.03 5.97
C LEU A 112 6.34 0.73 5.92
N ALA A 113 6.71 -0.55 5.80
CA ALA A 113 8.09 -1.02 5.74
C ALA A 113 8.53 -1.43 4.32
N ALA A 114 7.71 -1.19 3.29
CA ALA A 114 7.88 -1.78 1.96
C ALA A 114 9.28 -1.58 1.36
N ARG A 115 9.90 -0.42 1.56
CA ARG A 115 11.22 -0.08 1.00
C ARG A 115 12.40 -0.45 1.89
N HIS A 116 12.16 -0.86 3.13
CA HIS A 116 13.21 -1.26 4.06
C HIS A 116 13.72 -2.66 3.76
N ARG A 117 14.92 -2.98 4.26
CA ARG A 117 15.54 -4.30 4.06
C ARG A 117 14.76 -5.40 4.76
N TYR A 118 14.84 -6.62 4.27
CA TYR A 118 14.26 -7.79 4.93
C TYR A 118 14.74 -7.94 6.38
N ASN A 119 16.05 -7.71 6.64
CA ASN A 119 16.60 -7.77 7.98
C ASN A 119 16.04 -6.71 8.93
N ASP A 120 15.50 -5.63 8.40
CA ASP A 120 14.85 -4.56 9.15
C ASP A 120 13.32 -4.73 9.23
N GLY A 121 12.80 -5.86 8.75
CA GLY A 121 11.37 -6.15 8.71
C GLY A 121 10.64 -5.57 7.48
N GLY A 122 11.38 -5.15 6.46
CA GLY A 122 10.82 -4.60 5.22
C GLY A 122 10.65 -5.63 4.11
N MET A 123 10.25 -5.14 2.95
CA MET A 123 10.01 -5.96 1.75
C MET A 123 11.09 -5.76 0.67
N GLN A 124 12.03 -4.87 0.86
CA GLN A 124 13.01 -4.44 -0.17
C GLN A 124 12.37 -4.05 -1.51
N LEU A 125 11.17 -3.47 -1.47
CA LEU A 125 10.43 -3.13 -2.68
C LEU A 125 11.11 -1.96 -3.41
N PRO A 126 11.29 -2.03 -4.74
CA PRO A 126 11.81 -0.90 -5.50
C PRO A 126 10.95 0.35 -5.31
N ALA A 127 11.60 1.51 -5.25
CA ALA A 127 10.91 2.79 -5.02
C ALA A 127 9.83 3.07 -6.06
N ILE A 128 10.06 2.72 -7.32
CA ILE A 128 9.09 2.91 -8.40
C ILE A 128 7.81 2.08 -8.18
N ILE A 129 7.95 0.84 -7.72
CA ILE A 129 6.81 -0.03 -7.41
C ILE A 129 6.05 0.48 -6.18
N HIS A 130 6.78 0.86 -5.13
CA HIS A 130 6.15 1.48 -3.95
C HIS A 130 5.41 2.78 -4.31
N THR A 131 5.97 3.62 -5.18
CA THR A 131 5.31 4.84 -5.66
C THR A 131 4.02 4.52 -6.41
N ALA A 132 4.02 3.48 -7.25
CA ALA A 132 2.80 2.99 -7.91
C ALA A 132 1.73 2.56 -6.89
N CYS A 133 2.13 1.86 -5.81
CA CYS A 133 1.21 1.51 -4.73
C CYS A 133 0.64 2.75 -4.03
N VAL A 134 1.49 3.70 -3.65
CA VAL A 134 1.09 4.96 -2.97
C VAL A 134 0.14 5.78 -3.82
N SER A 135 0.31 5.78 -5.15
CA SER A 135 -0.56 6.52 -6.07
C SER A 135 -2.02 6.11 -5.97
N TYR A 136 -2.33 4.83 -5.71
CA TYR A 136 -3.70 4.38 -5.48
C TYR A 136 -4.31 4.98 -4.22
N PHE A 137 -3.58 5.03 -3.13
CA PHE A 137 -4.04 5.62 -1.87
C PHE A 137 -4.25 7.13 -1.99
N MET A 138 -3.29 7.83 -2.59
CA MET A 138 -3.40 9.27 -2.83
C MET A 138 -4.57 9.63 -3.76
N SER A 139 -4.86 8.80 -4.76
CA SER A 139 -6.02 8.97 -5.63
C SER A 139 -7.34 8.66 -4.93
N ALA A 140 -7.34 7.75 -3.96
CA ALA A 140 -8.54 7.36 -3.22
C ALA A 140 -8.92 8.38 -2.15
N ASN A 141 -7.96 8.81 -1.33
CA ASN A 141 -8.19 9.70 -0.21
C ASN A 141 -6.87 10.36 0.24
N PRO A 142 -6.54 11.56 -0.28
CA PRO A 142 -5.31 12.26 0.05
C PRO A 142 -5.17 12.55 1.56
N SER A 143 -6.28 12.91 2.22
CA SER A 143 -6.31 13.24 3.63
C SER A 143 -5.88 12.06 4.51
N THR A 144 -6.53 10.90 4.35
CA THR A 144 -6.19 9.69 5.11
C THR A 144 -4.82 9.13 4.71
N SER A 145 -4.39 9.30 3.45
CA SER A 145 -3.08 8.87 2.97
C SER A 145 -1.92 9.65 3.59
N GLY A 146 -2.19 10.83 4.15
CA GLY A 146 -1.20 11.61 4.89
C GLY A 146 -0.59 10.84 6.07
N TYR A 147 -1.38 10.03 6.78
CA TYR A 147 -0.90 9.27 7.94
C TYR A 147 0.20 8.26 7.57
N PRO A 148 -0.01 7.31 6.64
CA PRO A 148 1.04 6.38 6.24
C PRO A 148 2.19 7.07 5.52
N PHE A 149 1.94 8.12 4.75
CA PHE A 149 2.98 8.88 4.06
C PHE A 149 3.96 9.50 5.05
N LEU A 150 3.49 10.25 6.04
CA LEU A 150 4.32 10.89 7.05
C LEU A 150 4.99 9.88 7.97
N THR A 151 4.31 8.80 8.31
CA THR A 151 4.89 7.71 9.11
C THR A 151 6.07 7.04 8.37
N SER A 152 5.91 6.74 7.09
CA SER A 152 7.01 6.17 6.28
C SER A 152 8.16 7.16 6.13
N ALA A 153 7.89 8.47 6.00
CA ALA A 153 8.92 9.49 5.93
C ALA A 153 9.72 9.57 7.25
N ALA A 154 9.04 9.57 8.39
CA ALA A 154 9.68 9.56 9.72
C ALA A 154 10.50 8.27 9.94
N ALA A 155 9.97 7.11 9.55
CA ALA A 155 10.69 5.85 9.64
C ALA A 155 11.96 5.84 8.77
N ASN A 156 11.91 6.39 7.56
CA ASN A 156 13.07 6.54 6.69
C ASN A 156 14.14 7.44 7.33
N LEU A 157 13.74 8.54 7.95
CA LEU A 157 14.65 9.44 8.67
C LEU A 157 15.34 8.72 9.84
N ILE A 158 14.56 8.04 10.67
CA ILE A 158 15.09 7.26 11.80
C ILE A 158 16.04 6.17 11.28
N ASN A 159 15.66 5.44 10.24
CA ASN A 159 16.51 4.39 9.69
C ASN A 159 17.83 4.92 9.12
N ALA A 160 17.83 6.09 8.53
CA ALA A 160 19.04 6.68 7.93
C ALA A 160 19.98 7.29 8.98
N PHE A 161 19.46 7.96 9.99
CA PHE A 161 20.25 8.88 10.80
C PHE A 161 20.23 8.60 12.33
N ALA A 162 19.29 7.82 12.82
CA ALA A 162 19.19 7.57 14.24
C ALA A 162 20.23 6.54 14.75
N SER A 163 20.48 6.53 16.06
CA SER A 163 21.28 5.48 16.70
C SER A 163 20.59 4.11 16.61
N ASP A 164 21.37 3.04 16.75
CA ASP A 164 20.83 1.67 16.74
C ASP A 164 19.81 1.43 17.86
N GLU A 165 19.98 2.11 19.01
CA GLU A 165 19.00 2.08 20.10
C GLU A 165 17.64 2.65 19.65
N HIS A 166 17.66 3.82 19.03
CA HIS A 166 16.43 4.45 18.52
C HIS A 166 15.79 3.64 17.39
N LYS A 167 16.59 3.10 16.44
CA LYS A 167 16.07 2.21 15.40
C LYS A 167 15.34 1.02 16.00
N LYS A 168 15.96 0.31 16.93
CA LYS A 168 15.36 -0.85 17.62
C LYS A 168 14.09 -0.50 18.39
N LYS A 169 14.05 0.71 18.98
CA LYS A 169 12.92 1.16 19.79
C LYS A 169 11.72 1.56 18.93
N TYR A 170 11.93 2.29 17.85
CA TYR A 170 10.85 2.94 17.12
C TYR A 170 10.44 2.22 15.83
N LEU A 171 11.38 1.73 15.02
CA LEU A 171 11.06 1.20 13.70
C LEU A 171 10.09 0.02 13.73
N PRO A 172 10.22 -1.00 14.58
CA PRO A 172 9.28 -2.11 14.61
C PRO A 172 7.85 -1.65 14.89
N ALA A 173 7.68 -0.71 15.83
CA ALA A 173 6.36 -0.18 16.18
C ALA A 173 5.77 0.74 15.09
N MET A 174 6.61 1.39 14.28
CA MET A 174 6.18 2.16 13.13
C MET A 174 5.80 1.26 11.95
N PHE A 175 6.55 0.17 11.73
CA PHE A 175 6.28 -0.76 10.63
C PHE A 175 5.01 -1.58 10.83
N ASP A 176 4.66 -1.91 12.07
CA ASP A 176 3.41 -2.62 12.39
C ASP A 176 2.22 -1.67 12.65
N GLY A 177 2.43 -0.36 12.55
CA GLY A 177 1.37 0.65 12.68
C GLY A 177 0.96 0.99 14.10
N ARG A 178 1.68 0.52 15.14
CA ARG A 178 1.42 0.93 16.53
C ARG A 178 1.85 2.37 16.80
N PHE A 179 2.88 2.84 16.10
CA PHE A 179 3.33 4.23 16.15
C PHE A 179 3.12 4.88 14.79
N SER A 180 2.56 6.08 14.79
CA SER A 180 2.51 6.95 13.63
C SER A 180 3.57 8.03 13.73
N GLY A 181 4.05 8.47 12.56
CA GLY A 181 4.96 9.60 12.43
C GLY A 181 4.23 10.84 11.96
N THR A 182 4.76 11.99 12.33
CA THR A 182 4.29 13.29 11.84
C THR A 182 5.46 14.20 11.50
N MET A 183 5.18 15.30 10.83
CA MET A 183 6.15 16.34 10.54
C MET A 183 5.64 17.66 11.14
N ALA A 184 6.39 18.17 12.13
CA ALA A 184 6.17 19.50 12.69
C ALA A 184 7.20 20.45 12.09
N MET A 185 6.82 21.18 11.04
CA MET A 185 7.74 21.96 10.21
C MET A 185 7.74 23.45 10.57
N THR A 186 6.58 23.99 10.89
CA THR A 186 6.44 25.41 11.22
C THR A 186 6.92 25.70 12.63
N GLU A 187 7.82 26.64 12.76
CA GLU A 187 8.35 27.15 14.02
C GLU A 187 8.07 28.64 14.21
N PRO A 188 7.92 29.12 15.46
CA PRO A 188 7.48 30.51 15.72
C PRO A 188 8.40 31.59 15.12
N ASP A 189 9.73 31.34 15.06
CA ASP A 189 10.72 32.35 14.72
C ASP A 189 11.42 32.12 13.39
N VAL A 190 11.13 31.06 12.66
CA VAL A 190 11.88 30.68 11.44
C VAL A 190 11.04 30.51 10.20
N GLY A 191 9.76 30.62 10.26
CA GLY A 191 8.90 30.35 9.11
C GLY A 191 9.03 28.90 8.59
N SER A 192 8.17 28.53 7.66
CA SER A 192 8.14 27.20 7.05
C SER A 192 8.36 27.28 5.56
#